data_a3bad31f931a9fd05198af2fb21ab910
#
_entry.id   a3bad31f931a9fd05198af2fb21ab910
#
_cell.length_a   1.000
_cell.length_b   1.000
_cell.length_c   1.000
_cell.angle_alpha   90.00
_cell.angle_beta   90.00
_cell.angle_gamma   90.00
#
_symmetry.space_group_name_H-M   'P 1'
#
loop_
_entity.id
_entity.type
_entity.pdbx_description
1 polymer ?
#
loop_
_entity_poly.entity_id
_entity_poly.type
_entity_poly.pdbx_seq_one_letter_code
_entity_poly.pdbx_strand_id
1 'polypeptide(L)'
;MDETGLRQDGATCWAWLARTPEASLFRVEPSRASWVAEAMLGEGFIGVLCTDFYGVYTARQDWLHAYCGGHLIREVKKIAEVSPNWRTIAFRDEVQSWYVAAKLAQTGGSRVARRRLYERLGQIATRPAWEPPDV
;
A
#
# COMPACT_ATOMS: atom_id res chain seq x y z
N MET A 1 -4.38 -2.65 7.75
CA MET A 1 -3.72 -3.74 8.50
C MET A 1 -2.25 -3.74 8.13
N ASP A 2 -1.37 -4.09 9.04
CA ASP A 2 0.09 -4.08 8.85
C ASP A 2 0.73 -4.99 9.90
N GLU A 3 1.95 -5.50 9.67
CA GLU A 3 2.68 -6.27 10.66
C GLU A 3 4.17 -5.90 10.65
N THR A 4 4.80 -6.05 11.79
CA THR A 4 6.24 -5.82 11.96
C THR A 4 6.89 -6.93 12.76
N GLY A 5 8.10 -7.32 12.36
CA GLY A 5 8.90 -8.31 13.10
C GLY A 5 9.43 -7.72 14.40
N LEU A 6 9.40 -8.54 15.44
CA LEU A 6 10.01 -8.25 16.73
C LEU A 6 10.73 -9.49 17.28
N ARG A 7 11.64 -9.29 18.24
CA ARG A 7 12.31 -10.36 18.96
C ARG A 7 11.72 -10.50 20.35
N GLN A 8 11.33 -11.73 20.72
CA GLN A 8 10.91 -12.08 22.04
C GLN A 8 11.66 -13.34 22.49
N ASP A 9 12.40 -13.25 23.58
CA ASP A 9 13.22 -14.35 24.14
C ASP A 9 14.12 -15.06 23.11
N GLY A 10 14.72 -14.27 22.19
CA GLY A 10 15.57 -14.78 21.12
C GLY A 10 14.83 -15.33 19.90
N ALA A 11 13.50 -15.53 19.97
CA ALA A 11 12.67 -15.97 18.85
C ALA A 11 12.12 -14.78 18.05
N THR A 12 11.86 -15.01 16.77
CA THR A 12 11.15 -14.01 15.92
C THR A 12 9.66 -14.15 16.14
N CYS A 13 9.02 -13.03 16.47
CA CYS A 13 7.57 -12.87 16.55
C CYS A 13 7.12 -11.72 15.63
N TRP A 14 5.83 -11.61 15.42
CA TRP A 14 5.21 -10.59 14.58
C TRP A 14 4.14 -9.84 15.35
N ALA A 15 4.30 -8.54 15.46
CA ALA A 15 3.26 -7.67 15.97
C ALA A 15 2.36 -7.25 14.81
N TRP A 16 1.12 -7.64 14.88
CA TRP A 16 0.07 -7.35 13.91
C TRP A 16 -0.78 -6.19 14.41
N LEU A 17 -1.18 -5.31 13.51
CA LEU A 17 -2.09 -4.21 13.76
C LEU A 17 -3.24 -4.21 12.76
N ALA A 18 -4.47 -4.33 13.22
CA ALA A 18 -5.66 -3.98 12.46
C ALA A 18 -6.25 -2.69 13.03
N ARG A 19 -6.57 -1.72 12.16
CA ARG A 19 -7.07 -0.42 12.60
C ARG A 19 -8.26 0.02 11.76
N THR A 20 -9.27 0.57 12.45
CA THR A 20 -10.34 1.41 11.88
C THR A 20 -10.20 2.85 12.38
N PRO A 21 -11.04 3.81 11.94
CA PRO A 21 -11.08 5.14 12.55
C PRO A 21 -11.40 5.11 14.05
N GLU A 22 -12.16 4.11 14.52
CA GLU A 22 -12.70 4.04 15.88
C GLU A 22 -11.87 3.12 16.80
N ALA A 23 -11.13 2.15 16.24
CA ALA A 23 -10.47 1.12 17.05
C ALA A 23 -9.13 0.67 16.47
N SER A 24 -8.26 0.17 17.35
CA SER A 24 -7.01 -0.50 16.97
C SER A 24 -6.92 -1.82 17.72
N LEU A 25 -6.68 -2.90 16.98
CA LEU A 25 -6.47 -4.24 17.51
C LEU A 25 -5.01 -4.63 17.28
N PHE A 26 -4.32 -4.98 18.35
CA PHE A 26 -2.95 -5.51 18.31
C PHE A 26 -2.95 -7.00 18.63
N ARG A 27 -2.08 -7.73 17.97
CA ARG A 27 -1.83 -9.14 18.23
C ARG A 27 -0.36 -9.46 18.03
N VAL A 28 0.23 -10.27 18.92
CA VAL A 28 1.60 -10.77 18.77
C VAL A 28 1.54 -12.26 18.53
N GLU A 29 2.15 -12.71 17.44
CA GLU A 29 2.13 -14.11 17.02
C GLU A 29 3.53 -14.55 16.55
N PRO A 30 3.89 -15.82 16.75
CA PRO A 30 5.13 -16.38 16.22
C PRO A 30 5.08 -16.57 14.69
N SER A 31 3.92 -16.36 14.09
CA SER A 31 3.66 -16.59 12.67
C SER A 31 3.34 -15.32 11.91
N ARG A 32 3.79 -15.26 10.64
CA ARG A 32 3.42 -14.25 9.64
C ARG A 32 2.46 -14.80 8.59
N ALA A 33 1.76 -15.90 8.87
CA ALA A 33 0.86 -16.55 7.92
C ALA A 33 -0.52 -15.87 7.86
N SER A 34 -1.25 -16.13 6.75
CA SER A 34 -2.58 -15.51 6.47
C SER A 34 -3.63 -15.76 7.54
N TRP A 35 -3.56 -16.92 8.22
CA TRP A 35 -4.52 -17.25 9.26
C TRP A 35 -4.57 -16.24 10.41
N VAL A 36 -3.46 -15.53 10.66
CA VAL A 36 -3.43 -14.48 11.69
C VAL A 36 -4.30 -13.29 11.27
N ALA A 37 -4.16 -12.85 10.01
CA ALA A 37 -5.00 -11.80 9.45
C ALA A 37 -6.48 -12.22 9.44
N GLU A 38 -6.76 -13.45 9.04
CA GLU A 38 -8.11 -14.03 9.02
C GLU A 38 -8.73 -14.06 10.43
N ALA A 39 -7.97 -14.51 11.43
CA ALA A 39 -8.44 -14.55 12.81
C ALA A 39 -8.66 -13.15 13.41
N MET A 40 -7.92 -12.13 12.95
CA MET A 40 -8.10 -10.74 13.40
C MET A 40 -9.28 -10.05 12.76
N LEU A 41 -9.58 -10.36 11.49
CA LEU A 41 -10.70 -9.77 10.75
C LEU A 41 -12.02 -10.49 11.00
N GLY A 42 -11.97 -11.79 11.31
CA GLY A 42 -13.14 -12.63 11.51
C GLY A 42 -13.75 -13.16 10.20
N GLU A 43 -14.57 -14.20 10.31
CA GLU A 43 -15.13 -14.91 9.15
C GLU A 43 -16.09 -14.07 8.30
N GLY A 44 -16.72 -13.06 8.88
CA GLY A 44 -17.71 -12.20 8.23
C GLY A 44 -17.17 -10.87 7.72
N PHE A 45 -15.85 -10.71 7.56
CA PHE A 45 -15.29 -9.44 7.12
C PHE A 45 -15.73 -9.07 5.68
N ILE A 46 -16.46 -7.98 5.54
CA ILE A 46 -17.00 -7.46 4.27
C ILE A 46 -16.47 -6.04 3.94
N GLY A 47 -15.51 -5.54 4.70
CA GLY A 47 -14.94 -4.22 4.51
C GLY A 47 -13.86 -4.15 3.44
N VAL A 48 -13.31 -2.96 3.21
CA VAL A 48 -12.11 -2.76 2.39
C VAL A 48 -10.87 -2.89 3.25
N LEU A 49 -10.02 -3.87 2.97
CA LEU A 49 -8.77 -4.10 3.67
C LEU A 49 -7.64 -3.29 3.03
N CYS A 50 -7.13 -2.28 3.73
CA CYS A 50 -5.97 -1.52 3.30
C CYS A 50 -4.69 -2.13 3.89
N THR A 51 -3.78 -2.59 3.04
CA THR A 51 -2.51 -3.25 3.43
C THR A 51 -1.34 -2.76 2.57
N ASP A 52 -0.15 -3.27 2.85
CA ASP A 52 0.96 -3.26 1.91
C ASP A 52 0.76 -4.30 0.78
N PHE A 53 1.82 -4.58 0.02
CA PHE A 53 1.79 -5.54 -1.10
C PHE A 53 2.18 -6.98 -0.68
N TYR A 54 2.15 -7.29 0.61
CA TYR A 54 2.53 -8.62 1.08
C TYR A 54 1.55 -9.70 0.59
N GLY A 55 2.10 -10.78 0.04
CA GLY A 55 1.32 -11.82 -0.63
C GLY A 55 0.27 -12.51 0.24
N VAL A 56 0.44 -12.50 1.56
CA VAL A 56 -0.54 -13.03 2.52
C VAL A 56 -1.90 -12.34 2.40
N TYR A 57 -1.91 -11.04 2.16
CA TYR A 57 -3.16 -10.30 1.98
C TYR A 57 -3.73 -10.46 0.59
N THR A 58 -2.88 -10.45 -0.42
CA THR A 58 -3.30 -10.51 -1.84
C THR A 58 -3.78 -11.88 -2.28
N ALA A 59 -3.48 -12.94 -1.53
CA ALA A 59 -3.94 -14.30 -1.80
C ALA A 59 -5.46 -14.48 -1.55
N ARG A 60 -6.08 -13.60 -0.75
CA ARG A 60 -7.53 -13.64 -0.43
C ARG A 60 -8.31 -12.83 -1.45
N GLN A 61 -8.83 -13.48 -2.46
CA GLN A 61 -9.61 -12.85 -3.54
C GLN A 61 -11.04 -12.46 -3.13
N ASP A 62 -11.52 -12.98 -2.02
CA ASP A 62 -12.83 -12.67 -1.44
C ASP A 62 -12.86 -11.36 -0.64
N TRP A 63 -11.69 -10.78 -0.35
CA TRP A 63 -11.59 -9.48 0.31
C TRP A 63 -11.48 -8.34 -0.69
N LEU A 64 -12.14 -7.23 -0.41
CA LEU A 64 -11.90 -6.00 -1.15
C LEU A 64 -10.60 -5.36 -0.67
N HIS A 65 -9.63 -5.19 -1.57
CA HIS A 65 -8.31 -4.67 -1.25
C HIS A 65 -8.14 -3.22 -1.66
N ALA A 66 -7.48 -2.45 -0.79
CA ALA A 66 -6.85 -1.18 -1.10
C ALA A 66 -5.38 -1.25 -0.67
N TYR A 67 -4.49 -0.71 -1.48
CA TYR A 67 -3.06 -0.71 -1.17
C TYR A 67 -2.66 0.59 -0.48
N CYS A 68 -1.82 0.46 0.56
CA CYS A 68 -1.32 1.59 1.31
C CYS A 68 -0.40 2.48 0.45
N GLY A 69 -0.85 3.69 0.15
CA GLY A 69 -0.07 4.64 -0.65
C GLY A 69 1.27 5.04 0.00
N GLY A 70 1.37 4.99 1.32
CA GLY A 70 2.63 5.22 2.03
C GLY A 70 3.66 4.12 1.75
N HIS A 71 3.22 2.85 1.67
CA HIS A 71 4.09 1.74 1.26
C HIS A 71 4.50 1.87 -0.22
N LEU A 72 3.56 2.20 -1.10
CA LEU A 72 3.87 2.47 -2.51
C LEU A 72 4.97 3.52 -2.67
N ILE A 73 4.88 4.65 -1.97
CA ILE A 73 5.89 5.71 -2.04
C ILE A 73 7.26 5.23 -1.52
N ARG A 74 7.29 4.41 -0.47
CA ARG A 74 8.56 3.85 0.03
C ARG A 74 9.21 2.92 -0.99
N GLU A 75 8.44 2.03 -1.62
CA GLU A 75 8.97 1.12 -2.64
C GLU A 75 9.48 1.86 -3.87
N VAL A 76 8.74 2.85 -4.35
CA VAL A 76 9.15 3.66 -5.51
C VAL A 76 10.42 4.47 -5.22
N LYS A 77 10.55 5.02 -4.01
CA LYS A 77 11.80 5.68 -3.57
C LYS A 77 12.97 4.71 -3.54
N LYS A 78 12.77 3.52 -2.97
CA LYS A 78 13.80 2.48 -2.90
C LYS A 78 14.27 2.04 -4.29
N ILE A 79 13.36 1.88 -5.25
CA ILE A 79 13.72 1.57 -6.64
C ILE A 79 14.65 2.66 -7.22
N ALA A 80 14.33 3.93 -7.02
CA ALA A 80 15.14 5.04 -7.50
C ALA A 80 16.51 5.15 -6.79
N GLU A 81 16.60 4.72 -5.53
CA GLU A 81 17.86 4.67 -4.76
C GLU A 81 18.76 3.52 -5.19
N VAL A 82 18.19 2.33 -5.40
CA VAL A 82 18.95 1.11 -5.77
C VAL A 82 19.40 1.13 -7.22
N SER A 83 18.61 1.70 -8.11
CA SER A 83 18.91 1.78 -9.55
C SER A 83 18.71 3.22 -10.06
N PRO A 84 19.58 4.17 -9.67
CA PRO A 84 19.42 5.56 -10.00
C PRO A 84 19.69 5.79 -11.50
N ASN A 85 18.64 6.08 -12.24
CA ASN A 85 18.70 6.52 -13.62
C ASN A 85 17.51 7.46 -13.88
N TRP A 86 17.52 8.18 -15.02
CA TRP A 86 16.47 9.15 -15.30
C TRP A 86 15.06 8.55 -15.29
N ARG A 87 14.89 7.28 -15.69
CA ARG A 87 13.58 6.59 -15.73
C ARG A 87 13.05 6.34 -14.34
N THR A 88 13.87 5.78 -13.44
CA THR A 88 13.47 5.50 -12.05
C THR A 88 13.23 6.76 -11.24
N ILE A 89 14.01 7.80 -11.52
CA ILE A 89 13.85 9.13 -10.91
C ILE A 89 12.54 9.76 -11.36
N ALA A 90 12.28 9.81 -12.68
CA ALA A 90 11.06 10.38 -13.24
C ALA A 90 9.80 9.61 -12.77
N PHE A 91 9.86 8.26 -12.74
CA PHE A 91 8.79 7.43 -12.20
C PHE A 91 8.49 7.75 -10.73
N ARG A 92 9.52 7.83 -9.89
CA ARG A 92 9.39 8.23 -8.49
C ARG A 92 8.70 9.59 -8.36
N ASP A 93 9.14 10.58 -9.12
CA ASP A 93 8.64 11.96 -9.02
C ASP A 93 7.18 12.04 -9.46
N GLU A 94 6.80 11.33 -10.50
CA GLU A 94 5.42 11.29 -10.97
C GLU A 94 4.48 10.58 -9.99
N VAL A 95 4.87 9.43 -9.46
CA VAL A 95 4.09 8.71 -8.44
C VAL A 95 3.97 9.55 -7.16
N GLN A 96 5.04 10.23 -6.76
CA GLN A 96 5.02 11.11 -5.59
C GLN A 96 4.09 12.31 -5.80
N SER A 97 4.14 12.95 -6.97
CA SER A 97 3.23 14.05 -7.35
C SER A 97 1.77 13.59 -7.36
N TRP A 98 1.50 12.40 -7.93
CA TRP A 98 0.17 11.80 -7.88
C TRP A 98 -0.30 11.56 -6.44
N TYR A 99 0.55 11.01 -5.59
CA TYR A 99 0.23 10.72 -4.19
C TYR A 99 -0.12 11.99 -3.39
N VAL A 100 0.64 13.06 -3.57
CA VAL A 100 0.34 14.36 -2.95
C VAL A 100 -1.03 14.88 -3.40
N ALA A 101 -1.32 14.83 -4.70
CA ALA A 101 -2.62 15.24 -5.23
C ALA A 101 -3.78 14.36 -4.71
N ALA A 102 -3.55 13.05 -4.57
CA ALA A 102 -4.53 12.11 -4.01
C ALA A 102 -4.83 12.42 -2.52
N LYS A 103 -3.81 12.75 -1.73
CA LYS A 103 -3.97 13.17 -0.34
C LYS A 103 -4.79 14.46 -0.21
N LEU A 104 -4.53 15.44 -1.04
CA LEU A 104 -5.32 16.68 -1.07
C LEU A 104 -6.78 16.43 -1.47
N ALA A 105 -7.01 15.56 -2.47
CA ALA A 105 -8.36 15.21 -2.90
C ALA A 105 -9.15 14.39 -1.88
N GLN A 106 -8.47 13.74 -0.92
CA GLN A 106 -9.11 13.00 0.16
C GLN A 106 -9.88 13.93 1.10
N THR A 107 -9.36 15.12 1.38
CA THR A 107 -9.92 16.08 2.34
C THR A 107 -10.93 17.06 1.73
N GLY A 108 -10.97 17.25 0.41
CA GLY A 108 -11.85 18.23 -0.22
C GLY A 108 -12.12 18.04 -1.70
N GLY A 109 -11.62 16.93 -2.29
CA GLY A 109 -11.73 16.70 -3.74
C GLY A 109 -13.14 16.27 -4.18
N SER A 110 -13.60 16.85 -5.30
CA SER A 110 -14.83 16.44 -5.98
C SER A 110 -14.71 15.01 -6.55
N ARG A 111 -15.84 14.38 -6.89
CA ARG A 111 -15.85 13.08 -7.61
C ARG A 111 -15.05 13.14 -8.91
N VAL A 112 -15.13 14.26 -9.64
CA VAL A 112 -14.38 14.46 -10.89
C VAL A 112 -12.88 14.50 -10.64
N ALA A 113 -12.42 15.20 -9.61
CA ALA A 113 -11.01 15.25 -9.23
C ALA A 113 -10.47 13.85 -8.87
N ARG A 114 -11.22 13.07 -8.09
CA ARG A 114 -10.85 11.70 -7.74
C ARG A 114 -10.78 10.79 -8.96
N ARG A 115 -11.75 10.87 -9.88
CA ARG A 115 -11.76 10.10 -11.12
C ARG A 115 -10.52 10.40 -11.97
N ARG A 116 -10.16 11.66 -12.16
CA ARG A 116 -8.94 12.07 -12.89
C ARG A 116 -7.66 11.51 -12.26
N LEU A 117 -7.60 11.41 -10.92
CA LEU A 117 -6.48 10.80 -10.23
C LEU A 117 -6.39 9.28 -10.48
N TYR A 118 -7.52 8.57 -10.55
CA TYR A 118 -7.53 7.16 -10.95
C TYR A 118 -7.05 6.96 -12.38
N GLU A 119 -7.54 7.77 -13.31
CA GLU A 119 -7.14 7.74 -14.72
C GLU A 119 -5.63 8.00 -14.85
N ARG A 120 -5.11 9.01 -14.14
CA ARG A 120 -3.68 9.32 -14.11
C ARG A 120 -2.85 8.17 -13.53
N LEU A 121 -3.27 7.54 -12.45
CA LEU A 121 -2.58 6.37 -11.89
C LEU A 121 -2.53 5.22 -12.90
N GLY A 122 -3.63 4.95 -13.57
CA GLY A 122 -3.68 3.96 -14.65
C GLY A 122 -2.68 4.25 -15.76
N GLN A 123 -2.58 5.51 -16.22
CA GLN A 123 -1.60 5.93 -17.21
C GLN A 123 -0.15 5.75 -16.74
N ILE A 124 0.15 6.07 -15.48
CA ILE A 124 1.47 5.85 -14.88
C ILE A 124 1.80 4.34 -14.87
N ALA A 125 0.84 3.50 -14.45
CA ALA A 125 1.05 2.06 -14.27
C ALA A 125 1.17 1.29 -15.60
N THR A 126 0.53 1.77 -16.67
CA THR A 126 0.48 1.08 -17.97
C THR A 126 1.40 1.67 -19.02
N ARG A 127 2.17 2.71 -18.70
CA ARG A 127 3.08 3.35 -19.65
C ARG A 127 4.15 2.36 -20.12
N PRO A 128 4.20 2.01 -21.44
CA PRO A 128 5.26 1.14 -21.97
C PRO A 128 6.59 1.88 -21.87
N ALA A 129 7.60 1.21 -21.37
CA ALA A 129 8.96 1.68 -21.17
C ALA A 129 9.03 3.19 -20.93
N TRP A 130 9.11 3.58 -19.68
CA TRP A 130 9.17 4.98 -19.24
C TRP A 130 10.03 5.83 -20.16
N GLU A 131 9.39 6.46 -21.12
CA GLU A 131 10.01 7.46 -22.00
C GLU A 131 9.96 8.81 -21.28
N PRO A 132 11.00 9.66 -21.44
CA PRO A 132 10.91 11.01 -20.91
C PRO A 132 9.66 11.69 -21.49
N PRO A 133 8.98 12.56 -20.73
CA PRO A 133 8.02 13.45 -21.35
C PRO A 133 8.75 14.20 -22.45
N ASP A 134 8.12 14.28 -23.63
CA ASP A 134 8.67 15.00 -24.78
C ASP A 134 9.15 16.39 -24.33
N VAL A 135 10.42 16.68 -24.59
CA VAL A 135 11.05 17.96 -24.32
C VAL A 135 10.64 18.93 -25.43
#